data_f3ab225fb2daa6d97c72fce6b481c3cb
#
_entry.id   f3ab225fb2daa6d97c72fce6b481c3cb
#
_cell.length_a   1.000
_cell.length_b   1.000
_cell.length_c   1.000
_cell.angle_alpha   90.00
_cell.angle_beta   90.00
_cell.angle_gamma   90.00
#
_symmetry.space_group_name_H-M   'P 1'
#
loop_
_entity.id
_entity.type
_entity.pdbx_description
1 polymer ?
#
loop_
_entity_poly.entity_id
_entity_poly.type
_entity_poly.pdbx_seq_one_letter_code
_entity_poly.pdbx_strand_id
1 'polypeptide(L)'
;MTDEDELVPGSLVRRWRLGKQLRELREHADKSMDEAASYLGIKRPSISRIENGRHAILPKNVRFLCQLYDVGSPEVDMLVRQAEESNERGWWVSYSNTMPDWFETFVGFEADAREIWTYESELVPGLLQIPEYVRALRAIEGPATETQLAKSVEFRLARQQRLKTRPPRLRVVLNEAVLRRKVGGPKAAAKQLEHLIDISRQPWATVQVLHFDAGPHRSMKGPFSLLTLPDETDPNFVYLEHVKGAVYLERPADLSRYAELFEHLTEVALSPEASRKLLVTLVTQYSGE
;
A
#
# COMPACT_ATOMS: atom_id res chain seq x y z
N MET A 1 15.45 14.03 -25.58
CA MET A 1 15.52 14.54 -24.19
C MET A 1 14.08 14.50 -23.70
N THR A 2 13.74 13.37 -23.14
CA THR A 2 12.41 13.14 -22.53
C THR A 2 12.51 13.70 -21.12
N ASP A 3 11.66 14.73 -20.85
CA ASP A 3 11.35 15.12 -19.49
C ASP A 3 10.93 13.84 -18.75
N GLU A 4 11.77 13.34 -17.86
CA GLU A 4 11.37 12.48 -16.79
C GLU A 4 10.43 13.35 -15.94
N ASP A 5 9.12 13.12 -16.08
CA ASP A 5 8.11 13.70 -15.18
C ASP A 5 8.51 13.34 -13.77
N GLU A 6 9.15 14.29 -13.09
CA GLU A 6 9.60 14.13 -11.71
C GLU A 6 8.38 13.79 -10.86
N LEU A 7 8.40 12.64 -10.27
CA LEU A 7 7.32 12.11 -9.45
C LEU A 7 7.02 13.08 -8.31
N VAL A 8 5.95 13.85 -8.40
CA VAL A 8 5.47 14.61 -7.25
C VAL A 8 4.87 13.62 -6.25
N PRO A 9 5.53 13.35 -5.10
CA PRO A 9 5.07 12.40 -4.12
C PRO A 9 3.72 12.80 -3.53
N GLY A 10 2.88 11.82 -3.18
CA GLY A 10 1.64 12.08 -2.47
C GLY A 10 1.86 12.63 -1.06
N SER A 11 0.80 13.15 -0.48
CA SER A 11 0.87 13.85 0.82
C SER A 11 1.41 12.97 1.96
N LEU A 12 1.21 11.65 1.92
CA LEU A 12 1.73 10.74 2.96
C LEU A 12 3.23 10.52 2.85
N VAL A 13 3.76 10.33 1.63
CA VAL A 13 5.21 10.20 1.41
C VAL A 13 5.91 11.49 1.78
N ARG A 14 5.37 12.66 1.38
CA ARG A 14 5.91 13.98 1.78
C ARG A 14 5.93 14.15 3.29
N ARG A 15 4.85 13.75 3.97
CA ARG A 15 4.76 13.81 5.44
C ARG A 15 5.79 12.92 6.12
N TRP A 16 6.01 11.73 5.59
CA TRP A 16 7.04 10.83 6.09
C TRP A 16 8.44 11.40 5.87
N ARG A 17 8.75 11.92 4.68
CA ARG A 17 10.04 12.58 4.37
C ARG A 17 10.31 13.73 5.35
N LEU A 18 9.34 14.61 5.52
CA LEU A 18 9.44 15.73 6.46
C LEU A 18 9.66 15.25 7.90
N GLY A 19 8.92 14.23 8.33
CA GLY A 19 9.06 13.65 9.67
C GLY A 19 10.46 13.09 9.91
N LYS A 20 11.03 12.38 8.92
CA LYS A 20 12.39 11.84 8.97
C LYS A 20 13.42 12.97 9.06
N GLN A 21 13.31 14.00 8.23
CA GLN A 21 14.20 15.18 8.26
C GLN A 21 14.14 15.89 9.62
N LEU A 22 12.93 16.13 10.16
CA LEU A 22 12.78 16.73 11.48
C LEU A 22 13.40 15.88 12.59
N ARG A 23 13.31 14.55 12.50
CA ARG A 23 13.99 13.65 13.43
C ARG A 23 15.50 13.74 13.33
N GLU A 24 16.05 13.71 12.12
CA GLU A 24 17.50 13.83 11.87
C GLU A 24 18.03 15.17 12.41
N LEU A 25 17.34 16.27 12.18
CA LEU A 25 17.70 17.58 12.71
C LEU A 25 17.65 17.62 14.24
N ARG A 26 16.62 17.01 14.85
CA ARG A 26 16.54 16.89 16.30
C ARG A 26 17.71 16.11 16.88
N GLU A 27 18.05 14.97 16.28
CA GLU A 27 19.16 14.12 16.71
C GLU A 27 20.52 14.80 16.53
N HIS A 28 20.72 15.55 15.42
CA HIS A 28 21.93 16.36 15.22
C HIS A 28 22.07 17.52 16.23
N ALA A 29 20.94 18.11 16.64
CA ALA A 29 20.92 19.15 17.67
C ALA A 29 21.01 18.58 19.10
N ASP A 30 21.19 17.27 19.25
CA ASP A 30 21.24 16.55 20.54
C ASP A 30 19.99 16.82 21.42
N LYS A 31 18.82 16.96 20.77
CA LYS A 31 17.54 17.19 21.44
C LYS A 31 16.73 15.91 21.61
N SER A 32 16.16 15.75 22.80
CA SER A 32 15.22 14.67 23.09
C SER A 32 13.81 14.96 22.52
N MET A 33 13.00 13.90 22.34
CA MET A 33 11.57 14.07 21.98
C MET A 33 10.79 14.82 23.07
N ASP A 34 11.20 14.75 24.33
CA ASP A 34 10.55 15.45 25.45
C ASP A 34 10.83 16.95 25.40
N GLU A 35 12.04 17.38 25.06
CA GLU A 35 12.37 18.79 24.83
C GLU A 35 11.58 19.37 23.64
N ALA A 36 11.55 18.66 22.52
CA ALA A 36 10.77 19.05 21.34
C ALA A 36 9.27 19.15 21.65
N ALA A 37 8.72 18.20 22.40
CA ALA A 37 7.33 18.20 22.83
C ALA A 37 7.02 19.37 23.74
N SER A 38 7.87 19.62 24.75
CA SER A 38 7.75 20.74 25.67
C SER A 38 7.82 22.09 24.95
N TYR A 39 8.73 22.22 23.99
CA TYR A 39 8.90 23.45 23.21
C TYR A 39 7.67 23.78 22.36
N LEU A 40 7.00 22.76 21.77
CA LEU A 40 5.75 22.93 21.04
C LEU A 40 4.49 22.96 21.91
N GLY A 41 4.59 22.69 23.21
CA GLY A 41 3.42 22.57 24.10
C GLY A 41 2.54 21.35 23.79
N ILE A 42 3.12 20.27 23.27
CA ILE A 42 2.41 19.02 22.93
C ILE A 42 2.95 17.84 23.70
N LYS A 43 2.33 16.66 23.58
CA LYS A 43 2.78 15.44 24.26
C LYS A 43 3.86 14.72 23.44
N ARG A 44 4.86 14.10 24.11
CA ARG A 44 5.91 13.28 23.50
C ARG A 44 5.41 12.28 22.43
N PRO A 45 4.30 11.53 22.61
CA PRO A 45 3.75 10.67 21.56
C PRO A 45 3.38 11.40 20.26
N SER A 46 3.06 12.69 20.33
CA SER A 46 2.75 13.50 19.14
C SER A 46 4.01 13.79 18.33
N ILE A 47 5.15 14.09 18.96
CA ILE A 47 6.45 14.21 18.29
C ILE A 47 6.79 12.89 17.58
N SER A 48 6.69 11.76 18.27
CA SER A 48 6.95 10.46 17.67
C SER A 48 6.06 10.18 16.45
N ARG A 49 4.79 10.56 16.49
CA ARG A 49 3.87 10.40 15.34
C ARG A 49 4.25 11.32 14.18
N ILE A 50 4.68 12.55 14.46
CA ILE A 50 5.14 13.51 13.44
C ILE A 50 6.42 12.97 12.78
N GLU A 51 7.42 12.59 13.55
CA GLU A 51 8.70 12.08 13.05
C GLU A 51 8.57 10.76 12.26
N ASN A 52 7.52 9.99 12.51
CA ASN A 52 7.18 8.78 11.76
C ASN A 52 6.14 9.03 10.65
N GLY A 53 5.85 10.28 10.29
CA GLY A 53 4.93 10.65 9.22
C GLY A 53 3.46 10.29 9.48
N ARG A 54 3.12 9.80 10.68
CA ARG A 54 1.76 9.38 11.06
C ARG A 54 0.84 10.53 11.46
N HIS A 55 1.40 11.72 11.63
CA HIS A 55 0.65 12.91 12.01
C HIS A 55 1.15 14.13 11.24
N ALA A 56 0.22 14.92 10.72
CA ALA A 56 0.55 16.15 10.05
C ALA A 56 1.13 17.17 11.04
N ILE A 57 2.08 17.98 10.60
CA ILE A 57 2.62 19.09 11.38
C ILE A 57 2.25 20.42 10.74
N LEU A 58 1.83 21.38 11.55
CA LEU A 58 1.55 22.73 11.05
C LEU A 58 2.85 23.44 10.64
N PRO A 59 2.87 24.20 9.53
CA PRO A 59 4.04 24.95 9.08
C PRO A 59 4.69 25.82 10.17
N LYS A 60 3.87 26.45 11.01
CA LYS A 60 4.36 27.23 12.18
C LYS A 60 5.15 26.38 13.17
N ASN A 61 4.73 25.13 13.41
CA ASN A 61 5.39 24.22 14.34
C ASN A 61 6.73 23.73 13.76
N VAL A 62 6.83 23.58 12.44
CA VAL A 62 8.11 23.32 11.76
C VAL A 62 9.09 24.45 12.02
N ARG A 63 8.67 25.73 11.88
CA ARG A 63 9.54 26.88 12.20
C ARG A 63 10.01 26.86 13.64
N PHE A 64 9.14 26.52 14.59
CA PHE A 64 9.53 26.42 16.01
C PHE A 64 10.53 25.27 16.25
N LEU A 65 10.32 24.09 15.65
CA LEU A 65 11.28 23.00 15.77
C LEU A 65 12.63 23.35 15.13
N CYS A 66 12.64 23.98 13.97
CA CYS A 66 13.86 24.45 13.32
C CYS A 66 14.62 25.46 14.21
N GLN A 67 13.91 26.35 14.88
CA GLN A 67 14.51 27.27 15.85
C GLN A 67 15.14 26.52 17.05
N LEU A 68 14.44 25.49 17.57
CA LEU A 68 14.97 24.66 18.65
C LEU A 68 16.22 23.86 18.22
N TYR A 69 16.27 23.45 16.95
CA TYR A 69 17.32 22.62 16.37
C TYR A 69 18.46 23.44 15.74
N ASP A 70 18.42 24.79 15.84
CA ASP A 70 19.40 25.74 15.29
C ASP A 70 19.60 25.61 13.77
N VAL A 71 18.49 25.42 13.03
CA VAL A 71 18.46 25.27 11.56
C VAL A 71 18.46 26.64 10.89
N GLY A 72 19.31 26.81 9.87
CA GLY A 72 19.45 28.07 9.12
C GLY A 72 18.28 28.38 8.15
N SER A 73 18.14 29.69 7.82
CA SER A 73 17.00 30.22 7.08
C SER A 73 16.67 29.52 5.74
N PRO A 74 17.59 29.18 4.81
CA PRO A 74 17.20 28.53 3.56
C PRO A 74 16.51 27.18 3.76
N GLU A 75 16.99 26.40 4.72
CA GLU A 75 16.48 25.07 5.04
C GLU A 75 15.12 25.16 5.74
N VAL A 76 14.94 26.13 6.65
CA VAL A 76 13.65 26.39 7.32
C VAL A 76 12.53 26.62 6.30
N ASP A 77 12.78 27.47 5.29
CA ASP A 77 11.75 27.79 4.29
C ASP A 77 11.42 26.59 3.40
N MET A 78 12.39 25.72 3.11
CA MET A 78 12.17 24.47 2.42
C MET A 78 11.29 23.53 3.25
N LEU A 79 11.61 23.30 4.52
CA LEU A 79 10.86 22.42 5.43
C LEU A 79 9.44 22.91 5.67
N VAL A 80 9.26 24.22 5.73
CA VAL A 80 7.93 24.84 5.87
C VAL A 80 7.07 24.61 4.64
N ARG A 81 7.62 24.77 3.42
CA ARG A 81 6.90 24.42 2.18
C ARG A 81 6.55 22.94 2.12
N GLN A 82 7.48 22.06 2.49
CA GLN A 82 7.19 20.64 2.59
C GLN A 82 6.04 20.34 3.58
N ALA A 83 5.95 21.07 4.70
CA ALA A 83 4.83 20.93 5.62
C ALA A 83 3.49 21.35 4.99
N GLU A 84 3.46 22.45 4.24
CA GLU A 84 2.28 22.90 3.51
C GLU A 84 1.82 21.84 2.51
N GLU A 85 2.72 21.36 1.67
CA GLU A 85 2.47 20.33 0.68
C GLU A 85 2.08 18.97 1.30
N SER A 86 2.67 18.58 2.43
CA SER A 86 2.36 17.36 3.15
C SER A 86 0.99 17.36 3.82
N ASN A 87 0.42 18.56 4.03
CA ASN A 87 -0.90 18.77 4.61
C ASN A 87 -2.02 18.78 3.55
N GLU A 88 -1.68 18.72 2.26
CA GLU A 88 -2.68 18.53 1.22
C GLU A 88 -3.42 17.21 1.45
N ARG A 89 -4.75 17.26 1.28
CA ARG A 89 -5.58 16.08 1.49
C ARG A 89 -5.44 15.14 0.28
N GLY A 90 -4.99 13.92 0.53
CA GLY A 90 -5.01 12.88 -0.50
C GLY A 90 -6.44 12.60 -0.99
N TRP A 91 -6.60 12.14 -2.23
CA TRP A 91 -7.90 11.81 -2.84
C TRP A 91 -8.72 10.81 -2.00
N TRP A 92 -8.06 9.97 -1.22
CA TRP A 92 -8.69 8.93 -0.38
C TRP A 92 -9.46 9.50 0.83
N VAL A 93 -9.21 10.74 1.23
CA VAL A 93 -9.91 11.36 2.37
C VAL A 93 -11.43 11.44 2.15
N SER A 94 -11.89 11.57 0.90
CA SER A 94 -13.31 11.51 0.57
C SER A 94 -13.96 10.15 0.87
N TYR A 95 -13.15 9.11 1.10
CA TYR A 95 -13.56 7.73 1.41
C TYR A 95 -13.22 7.30 2.84
N SER A 96 -12.81 8.21 3.73
CA SER A 96 -12.41 7.88 5.11
C SER A 96 -13.46 7.09 5.89
N ASN A 97 -14.76 7.36 5.65
CA ASN A 97 -15.85 6.60 6.26
C ASN A 97 -16.08 5.20 5.65
N THR A 98 -15.33 4.84 4.61
CA THR A 98 -15.49 3.57 3.87
C THR A 98 -14.38 2.58 4.20
N MET A 99 -13.32 3.03 4.87
CA MET A 99 -12.18 2.22 5.25
C MET A 99 -11.76 2.52 6.70
N PRO A 100 -11.07 1.57 7.37
CA PRO A 100 -10.49 1.82 8.68
C PRO A 100 -9.34 2.83 8.61
N ASP A 101 -9.16 3.63 9.67
CA ASP A 101 -8.10 4.67 9.74
C ASP A 101 -6.69 4.12 9.47
N TRP A 102 -6.40 2.90 9.95
CA TRP A 102 -5.10 2.26 9.73
C TRP A 102 -4.83 1.89 8.26
N PHE A 103 -5.87 1.72 7.46
CA PHE A 103 -5.74 1.39 6.04
C PHE A 103 -5.46 2.64 5.17
N GLU A 104 -5.82 3.83 5.65
CA GLU A 104 -5.55 5.09 4.95
C GLU A 104 -4.06 5.26 4.63
N THR A 105 -3.20 4.93 5.59
CA THR A 105 -1.74 4.96 5.41
C THR A 105 -1.28 4.03 4.28
N PHE A 106 -1.81 2.82 4.20
CA PHE A 106 -1.50 1.89 3.11
C PHE A 106 -1.93 2.45 1.75
N VAL A 107 -3.14 2.99 1.65
CA VAL A 107 -3.68 3.55 0.40
C VAL A 107 -2.82 4.69 -0.12
N GLY A 108 -2.35 5.56 0.78
CA GLY A 108 -1.47 6.67 0.39
C GLY A 108 -0.12 6.19 -0.14
N PHE A 109 0.51 5.24 0.54
CA PHE A 109 1.76 4.66 0.06
C PHE A 109 1.57 3.81 -1.21
N GLU A 110 0.48 3.04 -1.29
CA GLU A 110 0.13 2.29 -2.51
C GLU A 110 -0.02 3.23 -3.71
N ALA A 111 -0.61 4.42 -3.50
CA ALA A 111 -0.78 5.42 -4.56
C ALA A 111 0.55 5.92 -5.14
N ASP A 112 1.62 5.95 -4.36
CA ASP A 112 2.92 6.47 -4.75
C ASP A 112 3.95 5.38 -5.08
N ALA A 113 3.70 4.12 -4.71
CA ALA A 113 4.65 3.04 -4.87
C ALA A 113 5.10 2.87 -6.34
N ARG A 114 6.41 2.80 -6.57
CA ARG A 114 7.01 2.43 -7.86
C ARG A 114 6.85 0.95 -8.17
N GLU A 115 6.96 0.12 -7.13
CA GLU A 115 6.86 -1.33 -7.22
C GLU A 115 6.06 -1.89 -6.05
N ILE A 116 5.22 -2.89 -6.35
CA ILE A 116 4.40 -3.59 -5.35
C ILE A 116 4.56 -5.09 -5.59
N TRP A 117 5.07 -5.80 -4.58
CA TRP A 117 5.07 -7.25 -4.54
C TRP A 117 4.05 -7.71 -3.53
N THR A 118 3.13 -8.56 -3.91
CA THR A 118 2.11 -9.04 -2.99
C THR A 118 1.91 -10.55 -3.08
N TYR A 119 1.86 -11.19 -1.93
CA TYR A 119 1.41 -12.57 -1.77
C TYR A 119 0.06 -12.58 -1.08
N GLU A 120 -0.91 -13.26 -1.68
CA GLU A 120 -2.25 -13.39 -1.14
C GLU A 120 -2.65 -14.85 -1.01
N SER A 121 -3.20 -15.20 0.15
CA SER A 121 -3.61 -16.57 0.47
C SER A 121 -5.12 -16.82 0.39
N GLU A 122 -5.94 -15.78 0.55
CA GLU A 122 -7.40 -15.89 0.67
C GLU A 122 -8.17 -15.05 -0.33
N LEU A 123 -7.66 -13.86 -0.69
CA LEU A 123 -8.38 -12.87 -1.48
C LEU A 123 -7.57 -12.44 -2.71
N VAL A 124 -8.25 -11.99 -3.74
CA VAL A 124 -7.62 -11.24 -4.83
C VAL A 124 -7.15 -9.91 -4.26
N PRO A 125 -5.90 -9.44 -4.56
CA PRO A 125 -5.41 -8.13 -4.13
C PRO A 125 -6.36 -7.00 -4.53
N GLY A 126 -6.51 -6.01 -3.66
CA GLY A 126 -7.47 -4.93 -3.87
C GLY A 126 -7.33 -4.18 -5.20
N LEU A 127 -6.11 -3.98 -5.69
CA LEU A 127 -5.86 -3.35 -7.00
C LEU A 127 -6.38 -4.16 -8.19
N LEU A 128 -6.70 -5.45 -7.99
CA LEU A 128 -7.10 -6.38 -9.05
C LEU A 128 -8.56 -6.89 -8.91
N GLN A 129 -9.33 -6.37 -7.94
CA GLN A 129 -10.71 -6.78 -7.72
C GLN A 129 -11.68 -6.09 -8.67
N ILE A 130 -12.60 -6.84 -9.27
CA ILE A 130 -13.73 -6.28 -10.04
C ILE A 130 -14.86 -5.80 -9.11
N PRO A 131 -15.79 -4.94 -9.58
CA PRO A 131 -16.90 -4.43 -8.77
C PRO A 131 -17.75 -5.53 -8.11
N GLU A 132 -18.07 -6.61 -8.84
CA GLU A 132 -18.85 -7.72 -8.33
C GLU A 132 -18.17 -8.45 -7.17
N TYR A 133 -16.85 -8.62 -7.26
CA TYR A 133 -16.05 -9.21 -6.20
C TYR A 133 -16.04 -8.33 -4.93
N VAL A 134 -15.86 -7.02 -5.10
CA VAL A 134 -15.90 -6.05 -3.99
C VAL A 134 -17.26 -6.06 -3.29
N ARG A 135 -18.35 -6.05 -4.05
CA ARG A 135 -19.73 -6.13 -3.50
C ARG A 135 -19.93 -7.40 -2.67
N ALA A 136 -19.48 -8.54 -3.20
CA ALA A 136 -19.60 -9.82 -2.53
C ALA A 136 -18.81 -9.87 -1.22
N LEU A 137 -17.57 -9.36 -1.20
CA LEU A 137 -16.77 -9.26 0.02
C LEU A 137 -17.45 -8.37 1.06
N ARG A 138 -17.91 -7.18 0.65
CA ARG A 138 -18.54 -6.25 1.58
C ARG A 138 -19.84 -6.81 2.19
N ALA A 139 -20.57 -7.64 1.43
CA ALA A 139 -21.80 -8.26 1.90
C ALA A 139 -21.58 -9.31 3.00
N ILE A 140 -20.43 -9.98 3.04
CA ILE A 140 -20.12 -10.96 4.10
C ILE A 140 -19.57 -10.31 5.38
N GLU A 141 -19.10 -9.07 5.33
CA GLU A 141 -18.63 -8.33 6.52
C GLU A 141 -19.77 -7.89 7.44
N GLY A 142 -21.01 -7.95 6.97
CA GLY A 142 -22.22 -7.60 7.70
C GLY A 142 -23.24 -6.82 6.86
N PRO A 143 -24.40 -6.47 7.44
CA PRO A 143 -25.43 -5.72 6.74
C PRO A 143 -24.90 -4.41 6.17
N ALA A 144 -25.13 -4.17 4.89
CA ALA A 144 -24.73 -2.95 4.21
C ALA A 144 -25.86 -2.45 3.31
N THR A 145 -26.08 -1.14 3.31
CA THR A 145 -27.01 -0.49 2.39
C THR A 145 -26.43 -0.46 0.97
N GLU A 146 -27.27 -0.33 -0.04
CA GLU A 146 -26.81 -0.20 -1.44
C GLU A 146 -25.84 0.99 -1.61
N THR A 147 -26.07 2.09 -0.90
CA THR A 147 -25.18 3.25 -0.89
C THR A 147 -23.79 2.91 -0.33
N GLN A 148 -23.72 2.10 0.73
CA GLN A 148 -22.44 1.66 1.30
C GLN A 148 -21.69 0.71 0.36
N LEU A 149 -22.43 -0.21 -0.28
CA LEU A 149 -21.85 -1.11 -1.29
C LEU A 149 -21.31 -0.33 -2.49
N ALA A 150 -22.06 0.65 -3.00
CA ALA A 150 -21.62 1.52 -4.09
C ALA A 150 -20.37 2.31 -3.74
N LYS A 151 -20.30 2.91 -2.54
CA LYS A 151 -19.09 3.64 -2.06
C LYS A 151 -17.88 2.72 -1.94
N SER A 152 -18.05 1.48 -1.47
CA SER A 152 -16.94 0.52 -1.39
C SER A 152 -16.38 0.18 -2.77
N VAL A 153 -17.26 0.02 -3.77
CA VAL A 153 -16.85 -0.17 -5.17
C VAL A 153 -16.16 1.06 -5.72
N GLU A 154 -16.75 2.25 -5.53
CA GLU A 154 -16.18 3.52 -5.98
C GLU A 154 -14.75 3.74 -5.43
N PHE A 155 -14.57 3.54 -4.14
CA PHE A 155 -13.26 3.60 -3.51
C PHE A 155 -12.25 2.63 -4.14
N ARG A 156 -12.67 1.38 -4.39
CA ARG A 156 -11.81 0.37 -5.03
C ARG A 156 -11.40 0.77 -6.43
N LEU A 157 -12.34 1.26 -7.23
CA LEU A 157 -12.08 1.72 -8.59
C LEU A 157 -11.19 2.98 -8.62
N ALA A 158 -11.37 3.89 -7.66
CA ALA A 158 -10.50 5.06 -7.51
C ALA A 158 -9.04 4.65 -7.25
N ARG A 159 -8.78 3.64 -6.40
CA ARG A 159 -7.44 3.07 -6.19
C ARG A 159 -6.85 2.47 -7.47
N GLN A 160 -7.68 1.82 -8.28
CA GLN A 160 -7.25 1.17 -9.52
C GLN A 160 -7.01 2.16 -10.66
N GLN A 161 -7.46 3.41 -10.57
CA GLN A 161 -7.30 4.40 -11.63
C GLN A 161 -5.84 4.61 -12.01
N ARG A 162 -4.91 4.53 -11.05
CA ARG A 162 -3.48 4.64 -11.31
C ARG A 162 -2.93 3.55 -12.24
N LEU A 163 -3.51 2.35 -12.23
CA LEU A 163 -3.09 1.26 -13.13
C LEU A 163 -3.28 1.61 -14.61
N LYS A 164 -4.14 2.60 -14.90
CA LYS A 164 -4.39 3.09 -16.24
C LYS A 164 -3.48 4.25 -16.63
N THR A 165 -3.09 5.07 -15.67
CA THR A 165 -2.32 6.31 -15.91
C THR A 165 -0.84 6.14 -15.61
N ARG A 166 -0.52 5.46 -14.49
CA ARG A 166 0.84 5.30 -13.98
C ARG A 166 0.95 4.00 -13.18
N PRO A 167 0.95 2.85 -13.86
CA PRO A 167 1.00 1.56 -13.18
C PRO A 167 2.33 1.38 -12.43
N PRO A 168 2.31 0.87 -11.19
CA PRO A 168 3.51 0.39 -10.54
C PRO A 168 3.99 -0.89 -11.23
N ARG A 169 5.25 -1.25 -11.06
CA ARG A 169 5.68 -2.62 -11.35
C ARG A 169 5.02 -3.56 -10.34
N LEU A 170 4.07 -4.37 -10.79
CA LEU A 170 3.24 -5.21 -9.95
C LEU A 170 3.65 -6.68 -10.07
N ARG A 171 4.09 -7.30 -8.98
CA ARG A 171 4.38 -8.73 -8.88
C ARG A 171 3.41 -9.37 -7.90
N VAL A 172 2.63 -10.31 -8.36
CA VAL A 172 1.55 -10.95 -7.58
C VAL A 172 1.75 -12.45 -7.57
N VAL A 173 1.79 -13.03 -6.38
CA VAL A 173 1.69 -14.48 -6.17
C VAL A 173 0.37 -14.75 -5.45
N LEU A 174 -0.52 -15.51 -6.09
CA LEU A 174 -1.81 -15.91 -5.53
C LEU A 174 -1.74 -17.39 -5.14
N ASN A 175 -2.06 -17.69 -3.89
CA ASN A 175 -2.34 -19.08 -3.54
C ASN A 175 -3.54 -19.59 -4.37
N GLU A 176 -3.51 -20.83 -4.81
CA GLU A 176 -4.62 -21.42 -5.61
C GLU A 176 -5.98 -21.32 -4.89
N ALA A 177 -6.01 -21.31 -3.57
CA ALA A 177 -7.22 -21.12 -2.77
C ALA A 177 -7.98 -19.83 -3.14
N VAL A 178 -7.26 -18.75 -3.44
CA VAL A 178 -7.83 -17.47 -3.90
C VAL A 178 -8.70 -17.65 -5.14
N LEU A 179 -8.25 -18.49 -6.07
CA LEU A 179 -8.91 -18.75 -7.36
C LEU A 179 -10.07 -19.73 -7.23
N ARG A 180 -9.98 -20.67 -6.29
CA ARG A 180 -10.98 -21.71 -6.04
C ARG A 180 -12.16 -21.20 -5.23
N ARG A 181 -11.98 -20.15 -4.46
CA ARG A 181 -13.04 -19.52 -3.67
C ARG A 181 -13.91 -18.63 -4.56
N LYS A 182 -15.09 -19.12 -4.90
CA LYS A 182 -16.05 -18.45 -5.81
C LYS A 182 -16.72 -17.26 -5.14
N VAL A 183 -15.99 -16.20 -4.85
CA VAL A 183 -16.51 -14.97 -4.24
C VAL A 183 -17.53 -14.33 -5.19
N GLY A 184 -18.76 -14.10 -4.72
CA GLY A 184 -19.86 -13.59 -5.53
C GLY A 184 -20.53 -14.62 -6.44
N GLY A 185 -20.17 -15.91 -6.28
CA GLY A 185 -20.69 -17.01 -7.09
C GLY A 185 -19.90 -17.28 -8.38
N PRO A 186 -20.26 -18.35 -9.12
CA PRO A 186 -19.48 -18.79 -10.28
C PRO A 186 -19.29 -17.71 -11.34
N LYS A 187 -20.36 -16.98 -11.69
CA LYS A 187 -20.29 -15.91 -12.71
C LYS A 187 -19.35 -14.76 -12.34
N ALA A 188 -19.40 -14.31 -11.08
CA ALA A 188 -18.51 -13.25 -10.61
C ALA A 188 -17.07 -13.76 -10.53
N ALA A 189 -16.87 -15.01 -10.08
CA ALA A 189 -15.56 -15.64 -10.05
C ALA A 189 -14.97 -15.78 -11.45
N ALA A 190 -15.72 -16.22 -12.46
CA ALA A 190 -15.27 -16.28 -13.85
C ALA A 190 -14.79 -14.91 -14.35
N LYS A 191 -15.60 -13.85 -14.18
CA LYS A 191 -15.22 -12.48 -14.56
C LYS A 191 -13.97 -11.98 -13.83
N GLN A 192 -13.83 -12.33 -12.55
CA GLN A 192 -12.63 -11.95 -11.77
C GLN A 192 -11.38 -12.63 -12.33
N LEU A 193 -11.47 -13.90 -12.72
CA LEU A 193 -10.36 -14.62 -13.34
C LEU A 193 -10.03 -14.09 -14.74
N GLU A 194 -11.04 -13.74 -15.56
CA GLU A 194 -10.85 -13.07 -16.84
C GLU A 194 -10.08 -11.76 -16.66
N HIS A 195 -10.45 -10.95 -15.67
CA HIS A 195 -9.73 -9.72 -15.34
C HIS A 195 -8.27 -9.98 -14.93
N LEU A 196 -8.00 -11.03 -14.15
CA LEU A 196 -6.62 -11.42 -13.80
C LEU A 196 -5.82 -11.86 -15.03
N ILE A 197 -6.46 -12.53 -16.00
CA ILE A 197 -5.83 -12.89 -17.27
C ILE A 197 -5.44 -11.63 -18.03
N ASP A 198 -6.32 -10.64 -18.13
CA ASP A 198 -6.06 -9.38 -18.84
C ASP A 198 -4.94 -8.57 -18.17
N ILE A 199 -4.92 -8.50 -16.85
CA ILE A 199 -3.83 -7.89 -16.09
C ILE A 199 -2.51 -8.62 -16.33
N SER A 200 -2.51 -9.96 -16.35
CA SER A 200 -1.30 -10.77 -16.55
C SER A 200 -0.66 -10.60 -17.94
N ARG A 201 -1.33 -9.95 -18.88
CA ARG A 201 -0.81 -9.60 -20.22
C ARG A 201 -0.15 -8.21 -20.25
N GLN A 202 -0.33 -7.44 -19.20
CA GLN A 202 0.23 -6.09 -19.14
C GLN A 202 1.74 -6.13 -18.86
N PRO A 203 2.55 -5.27 -19.49
CA PRO A 203 4.00 -5.28 -19.34
C PRO A 203 4.48 -4.91 -17.93
N TRP A 204 3.64 -4.22 -17.16
CA TRP A 204 3.91 -3.81 -15.80
C TRP A 204 3.47 -4.82 -14.73
N ALA A 205 2.80 -5.92 -15.12
CA ALA A 205 2.25 -6.89 -14.18
C ALA A 205 2.78 -8.31 -14.40
N THR A 206 3.15 -8.98 -13.33
CA THR A 206 3.44 -10.42 -13.29
C THR A 206 2.48 -11.07 -12.32
N VAL A 207 1.70 -12.05 -12.78
CA VAL A 207 0.76 -12.81 -11.95
C VAL A 207 1.15 -14.28 -12.00
N GLN A 208 1.45 -14.85 -10.84
CA GLN A 208 1.78 -16.27 -10.69
C GLN A 208 0.84 -16.93 -9.67
N VAL A 209 0.58 -18.20 -9.86
CA VAL A 209 -0.26 -19.00 -8.97
C VAL A 209 0.60 -20.00 -8.23
N LEU A 210 0.52 -19.95 -6.90
CA LEU A 210 1.09 -20.97 -6.04
C LEU A 210 0.08 -22.12 -5.96
N HIS A 211 0.33 -23.15 -6.77
CA HIS A 211 -0.52 -24.34 -6.88
C HIS A 211 -0.47 -25.18 -5.61
N PHE A 212 -1.54 -25.88 -5.27
CA PHE A 212 -1.56 -26.76 -4.08
C PHE A 212 -0.49 -27.85 -4.10
N ASP A 213 -0.13 -28.36 -5.28
CA ASP A 213 0.91 -29.38 -5.45
C ASP A 213 2.33 -28.84 -5.15
N ALA A 214 2.52 -27.53 -5.01
CA ALA A 214 3.79 -26.98 -4.53
C ALA A 214 4.08 -27.39 -3.07
N GLY A 215 3.06 -27.89 -2.35
CA GLY A 215 3.20 -28.32 -0.97
C GLY A 215 3.46 -27.18 0.01
N PRO A 216 4.18 -27.46 1.12
CA PRO A 216 4.44 -26.44 2.13
C PRO A 216 5.44 -25.40 1.62
N HIS A 217 5.18 -24.13 1.96
CA HIS A 217 5.99 -23.00 1.56
C HIS A 217 6.29 -22.04 2.73
N ARG A 218 7.30 -21.17 2.60
CA ARG A 218 7.79 -20.32 3.69
C ARG A 218 6.79 -19.26 4.18
N SER A 219 5.79 -18.92 3.36
CA SER A 219 4.80 -17.85 3.66
C SER A 219 3.45 -18.39 4.12
N MET A 220 3.39 -19.59 4.72
CA MET A 220 2.15 -20.15 5.30
C MET A 220 1.61 -19.38 6.51
N LYS A 221 2.37 -18.39 7.02
CA LYS A 221 1.96 -17.57 8.16
C LYS A 221 0.99 -16.45 7.79
N GLY A 222 0.77 -16.19 6.51
CA GLY A 222 -0.20 -15.21 6.03
C GLY A 222 0.29 -14.37 4.85
N PRO A 223 -0.62 -13.54 4.30
CA PRO A 223 -0.35 -12.64 3.20
C PRO A 223 0.55 -11.47 3.63
N PHE A 224 1.21 -10.86 2.65
CA PHE A 224 2.00 -9.65 2.85
C PHE A 224 2.16 -8.88 1.53
N SER A 225 2.45 -7.58 1.66
CA SER A 225 2.86 -6.75 0.53
C SER A 225 4.16 -6.04 0.84
N LEU A 226 5.09 -5.99 -0.13
CA LEU A 226 6.25 -5.11 -0.12
C LEU A 226 5.95 -3.93 -1.04
N LEU A 227 6.15 -2.73 -0.55
CA LEU A 227 6.00 -1.50 -1.31
C LEU A 227 7.36 -0.80 -1.40
N THR A 228 7.78 -0.51 -2.63
CA THR A 228 8.98 0.27 -2.93
C THR A 228 8.55 1.61 -3.48
N LEU A 229 8.97 2.69 -2.82
CA LEU A 229 8.72 4.05 -3.24
C LEU A 229 9.73 4.50 -4.31
N PRO A 230 9.44 5.58 -5.06
CA PRO A 230 10.26 5.98 -6.21
C PRO A 230 11.67 6.44 -5.85
N ASP A 231 11.84 7.18 -4.75
CA ASP A 231 13.10 7.72 -4.30
C ASP A 231 13.83 6.70 -3.42
N GLU A 232 15.14 6.56 -3.58
CA GLU A 232 15.97 5.66 -2.76
C GLU A 232 16.01 6.07 -1.29
N THR A 233 15.78 7.35 -0.99
CA THR A 233 15.69 7.88 0.38
C THR A 233 14.33 7.63 1.03
N ASP A 234 13.32 7.25 0.25
CA ASP A 234 11.99 6.92 0.75
C ASP A 234 11.97 5.57 1.47
N PRO A 235 11.02 5.37 2.39
CA PRO A 235 10.89 4.09 3.05
C PRO A 235 10.37 3.04 2.09
N ASN A 236 11.05 1.92 2.03
CA ASN A 236 10.42 0.68 1.62
C ASN A 236 9.79 0.05 2.85
N PHE A 237 8.67 -0.63 2.70
CA PHE A 237 8.06 -1.30 3.85
C PHE A 237 7.30 -2.56 3.45
N VAL A 238 7.21 -3.46 4.43
CA VAL A 238 6.32 -4.60 4.39
C VAL A 238 5.03 -4.23 5.09
N TYR A 239 3.91 -4.49 4.44
CA TYR A 239 2.58 -4.36 4.99
C TYR A 239 2.00 -5.74 5.32
N LEU A 240 1.59 -5.89 6.57
CA LEU A 240 0.92 -7.08 7.09
C LEU A 240 -0.43 -6.68 7.65
N GLU A 241 -1.51 -7.22 7.10
CA GLU A 241 -2.87 -6.91 7.54
C GLU A 241 -3.42 -7.99 8.48
N HIS A 242 -4.18 -7.57 9.46
CA HIS A 242 -4.93 -8.46 10.35
C HIS A 242 -6.26 -7.82 10.78
N VAL A 243 -7.15 -8.59 11.41
CA VAL A 243 -8.53 -8.19 11.76
C VAL A 243 -8.64 -6.87 12.53
N LYS A 244 -7.64 -6.49 13.31
CA LYS A 244 -7.67 -5.29 14.16
C LYS A 244 -6.74 -4.17 13.69
N GLY A 245 -6.10 -4.30 12.55
CA GLY A 245 -5.15 -3.30 12.09
C GLY A 245 -4.10 -3.85 11.13
N ALA A 246 -2.99 -3.15 11.04
CA ALA A 246 -1.87 -3.54 10.20
C ALA A 246 -0.53 -3.27 10.88
N VAL A 247 0.50 -3.98 10.43
CA VAL A 247 1.89 -3.77 10.84
C VAL A 247 2.67 -3.29 9.61
N TYR A 248 3.47 -2.25 9.80
CA TYR A 248 4.41 -1.73 8.83
C TYR A 248 5.82 -2.02 9.32
N LEU A 249 6.60 -2.77 8.55
CA LEU A 249 7.99 -3.12 8.87
C LEU A 249 8.91 -2.36 7.91
N GLU A 250 9.81 -1.54 8.46
CA GLU A 250 10.71 -0.66 7.70
C GLU A 250 12.19 -1.02 7.91
N ARG A 251 12.49 -1.93 8.84
CA ARG A 251 13.87 -2.31 9.14
C ARG A 251 14.49 -3.06 7.97
N PRO A 252 15.71 -2.74 7.55
CA PRO A 252 16.38 -3.42 6.45
C PRO A 252 16.36 -4.96 6.56
N ALA A 253 16.56 -5.50 7.76
CA ALA A 253 16.52 -6.94 7.99
C ALA A 253 15.12 -7.55 7.73
N ASP A 254 14.04 -6.84 8.07
CA ASP A 254 12.68 -7.28 7.79
C ASP A 254 12.38 -7.20 6.29
N LEU A 255 12.77 -6.10 5.63
CA LEU A 255 12.63 -5.92 4.18
C LEU A 255 13.34 -7.03 3.42
N SER A 256 14.61 -7.30 3.73
CA SER A 256 15.39 -8.39 3.09
C SER A 256 14.72 -9.74 3.30
N ARG A 257 14.27 -10.03 4.51
CA ARG A 257 13.59 -11.29 4.84
C ARG A 257 12.32 -11.49 4.01
N TYR A 258 11.46 -10.47 3.88
CA TYR A 258 10.23 -10.60 3.11
C TYR A 258 10.49 -10.59 1.60
N ALA A 259 11.54 -9.91 1.13
CA ALA A 259 11.98 -10.03 -0.25
C ALA A 259 12.43 -11.47 -0.57
N GLU A 260 13.25 -12.10 0.27
CA GLU A 260 13.66 -13.50 0.13
C GLU A 260 12.44 -14.45 0.17
N LEU A 261 11.46 -14.20 1.05
CA LEU A 261 10.21 -14.96 1.10
C LEU A 261 9.44 -14.86 -0.21
N PHE A 262 9.34 -13.65 -0.78
CA PHE A 262 8.63 -13.42 -2.03
C PHE A 262 9.33 -14.07 -3.21
N GLU A 263 10.66 -13.97 -3.32
CA GLU A 263 11.42 -14.63 -4.38
C GLU A 263 11.27 -16.17 -4.29
N HIS A 264 11.36 -16.73 -3.09
CA HIS A 264 11.08 -18.17 -2.92
C HIS A 264 9.66 -18.57 -3.38
N LEU A 265 8.65 -17.73 -3.09
CA LEU A 265 7.29 -18.00 -3.58
C LEU A 265 7.23 -17.98 -5.11
N THR A 266 7.92 -17.03 -5.77
CA THR A 266 7.95 -16.96 -7.23
C THR A 266 8.67 -18.15 -7.88
N GLU A 267 9.67 -18.72 -7.20
CA GLU A 267 10.41 -19.92 -7.65
C GLU A 267 9.54 -21.18 -7.60
N VAL A 268 8.73 -21.33 -6.52
CA VAL A 268 7.89 -22.52 -6.34
C VAL A 268 6.49 -22.40 -6.96
N ALA A 269 6.08 -21.19 -7.34
CA ALA A 269 4.84 -20.95 -8.04
C ALA A 269 4.92 -21.40 -9.51
N LEU A 270 3.76 -21.61 -10.13
CA LEU A 270 3.69 -21.81 -11.58
C LEU A 270 4.31 -20.62 -12.31
N SER A 271 4.93 -20.87 -13.46
CA SER A 271 5.40 -19.78 -14.31
C SER A 271 4.22 -18.85 -14.70
N PRO A 272 4.47 -17.59 -15.08
CA PRO A 272 3.40 -16.68 -15.51
C PRO A 272 2.51 -17.27 -16.63
N GLU A 273 3.12 -18.00 -17.57
CA GLU A 273 2.38 -18.69 -18.64
C GLU A 273 1.52 -19.84 -18.12
N ALA A 274 2.08 -20.73 -17.27
CA ALA A 274 1.34 -21.83 -16.68
C ALA A 274 0.22 -21.34 -15.76
N SER A 275 0.46 -20.26 -15.01
CA SER A 275 -0.55 -19.59 -14.18
C SER A 275 -1.72 -19.11 -15.04
N ARG A 276 -1.44 -18.47 -16.17
CA ARG A 276 -2.49 -18.00 -17.09
C ARG A 276 -3.29 -19.17 -17.68
N LYS A 277 -2.64 -20.28 -18.03
CA LYS A 277 -3.34 -21.50 -18.49
C LYS A 277 -4.30 -22.04 -17.43
N LEU A 278 -3.87 -22.05 -16.16
CA LEU A 278 -4.73 -22.47 -15.04
C LEU A 278 -5.94 -21.52 -14.88
N LEU A 279 -5.72 -20.20 -14.96
CA LEU A 279 -6.81 -19.20 -14.90
C LEU A 279 -7.85 -19.44 -16.01
N VAL A 280 -7.41 -19.66 -17.26
CA VAL A 280 -8.31 -19.96 -18.40
C VAL A 280 -9.11 -21.24 -18.16
N THR A 281 -8.48 -22.29 -17.64
CA THR A 281 -9.18 -23.53 -17.29
C THR A 281 -10.28 -23.31 -16.27
N LEU A 282 -9.99 -22.52 -15.21
CA LEU A 282 -10.97 -22.21 -14.17
C LEU A 282 -12.11 -21.32 -14.69
N VAL A 283 -11.83 -20.36 -15.59
CA VAL A 283 -12.88 -19.56 -16.26
C VAL A 283 -13.86 -20.48 -17.00
N THR A 284 -13.34 -21.41 -17.80
CA THR A 284 -14.18 -22.37 -18.54
C THR A 284 -15.03 -23.21 -17.61
N GLN A 285 -14.46 -23.70 -16.51
CA GLN A 285 -15.17 -24.45 -15.49
C GLN A 285 -16.31 -23.64 -14.87
N TYR A 286 -16.06 -22.40 -14.46
CA TYR A 286 -17.06 -21.56 -13.76
C TYR A 286 -18.12 -20.98 -14.69
N SER A 287 -17.82 -20.82 -15.98
CA SER A 287 -18.79 -20.38 -16.98
C SER A 287 -19.80 -21.47 -17.35
N GLY A 288 -19.49 -22.74 -17.10
CA GLY A 288 -20.38 -23.88 -17.30
C GLY A 288 -21.28 -24.22 -16.11
N GLU A 289 -21.08 -23.55 -14.97
CA GLU A 289 -21.89 -23.68 -13.74
C GLU A 289 -23.00 -22.59 -13.71
#